data_9fb0cf92c41da8d605959fd16fc33805
#
_entry.id   9fb0cf92c41da8d605959fd16fc33805
#
_cell.length_a   1.000
_cell.length_b   1.000
_cell.length_c   1.000
_cell.angle_alpha   90.00
_cell.angle_beta   90.00
_cell.angle_gamma   90.00
#
_symmetry.space_group_name_H-M   'P 1'
#
loop_
_entity.id
_entity.type
_entity.pdbx_description
1 polymer ?
#
loop_
_entity_poly.entity_id
_entity_poly.type
_entity_poly.pdbx_seq_one_letter_code
_entity_poly.pdbx_strand_id
1 'polypeptide(L)'
;WQRVCEDIQAGTLQRRYRGDVSLGIPKTVPRQLLDKRQYVTAHATFATMGCRNACRFCSIAKFHESRFFTRPVADVVAEVAAFDSPFFMFVDDNLTQDRDYAMALFEGLAPLGKRWITQASLTIGDDEALLAAMQRAGCTGVFVGLETFNPDALASQQKAFNTPEKYRTAVAAFHRHGMYVEAGVMVGFDHDSPAVFRETLKSLE
;
A
#
# COMPACT_ATOMS: atom_id res chain seq x y z
N TRP A 1 -10.09 20.25 -7.13
CA TRP A 1 -11.55 20.24 -7.27
C TRP A 1 -12.20 21.53 -6.78
N GLN A 2 -11.81 22.09 -5.64
CA GLN A 2 -12.40 23.30 -5.10
C GLN A 2 -12.47 24.42 -6.16
N ARG A 3 -11.35 24.74 -6.79
CA ARG A 3 -11.29 25.77 -7.85
C ARG A 3 -12.16 25.43 -9.06
N VAL A 4 -12.30 24.14 -9.41
CA VAL A 4 -13.21 23.72 -10.50
C VAL A 4 -14.66 24.02 -10.12
N CYS A 5 -15.07 23.72 -8.89
CA CYS A 5 -16.42 23.98 -8.40
C CYS A 5 -16.72 25.50 -8.34
N GLU A 6 -15.76 26.31 -7.87
CA GLU A 6 -15.86 27.76 -7.86
C GLU A 6 -16.03 28.34 -9.27
N ASP A 7 -15.23 27.88 -10.24
CA ASP A 7 -15.32 28.33 -11.63
C ASP A 7 -16.61 27.87 -12.30
N ILE A 8 -17.15 26.68 -11.96
CA ILE A 8 -18.49 26.24 -12.43
C ILE A 8 -19.57 27.21 -11.94
N GLN A 9 -19.54 27.55 -10.66
CA GLN A 9 -20.51 28.48 -10.07
C GLN A 9 -20.40 29.89 -10.67
N ALA A 10 -19.20 30.33 -10.99
CA ALA A 10 -18.93 31.64 -11.62
C ALA A 10 -19.12 31.65 -13.13
N GLY A 11 -19.37 30.50 -13.80
CA GLY A 11 -19.45 30.40 -15.26
C GLY A 11 -18.12 30.62 -15.99
N THR A 12 -16.98 30.43 -15.29
CA THR A 12 -15.61 30.71 -15.79
C THR A 12 -14.78 29.43 -15.94
N LEU A 13 -15.40 28.32 -16.27
CA LEU A 13 -14.76 27.00 -16.38
C LEU A 13 -13.57 27.04 -17.34
N GLN A 14 -12.41 26.57 -16.87
CA GLN A 14 -11.18 26.52 -17.66
C GLN A 14 -11.03 25.15 -18.35
N ARG A 15 -10.36 25.14 -19.51
CA ARG A 15 -10.08 23.91 -20.27
C ARG A 15 -9.17 22.93 -19.53
N ARG A 16 -8.31 23.42 -18.63
CA ARG A 16 -7.34 22.63 -17.87
C ARG A 16 -7.11 23.21 -16.49
N TYR A 17 -7.12 22.37 -15.50
CA TYR A 17 -6.71 22.69 -14.14
C TYR A 17 -5.47 21.88 -13.78
N ARG A 18 -4.52 22.52 -13.10
CA ARG A 18 -3.41 21.82 -12.43
C ARG A 18 -3.69 21.83 -10.94
N GLY A 19 -3.67 20.62 -10.33
CA GLY A 19 -3.68 20.45 -8.89
C GLY A 19 -2.31 20.76 -8.30
N ASP A 20 -2.29 21.18 -7.05
CA ASP A 20 -1.07 21.28 -6.26
C ASP A 20 -1.00 20.03 -5.36
N VAL A 21 0.04 19.21 -5.56
CA VAL A 21 0.26 17.98 -4.77
C VAL A 21 0.61 18.31 -3.31
N SER A 22 0.98 19.57 -3.02
CA SER A 22 1.28 20.04 -1.66
C SER A 22 0.03 20.24 -0.79
N LEU A 23 -1.16 20.25 -1.38
CA LEU A 23 -2.43 20.48 -0.65
C LEU A 23 -2.84 19.33 0.28
N GLY A 24 -2.04 18.26 0.33
CA GLY A 24 -2.23 17.17 1.28
C GLY A 24 -3.32 16.17 0.92
N ILE A 25 -3.42 15.17 1.73
CA ILE A 25 -4.39 14.09 1.60
C ILE A 25 -5.74 14.57 2.17
N PRO A 26 -6.89 14.30 1.51
CA PRO A 26 -8.22 14.63 2.04
C PRO A 26 -8.41 14.05 3.45
N LYS A 27 -8.93 14.87 4.37
CA LYS A 27 -9.05 14.47 5.78
C LYS A 27 -10.12 13.42 6.02
N THR A 28 -11.21 13.43 5.26
CA THR A 28 -12.33 12.50 5.44
C THR A 28 -13.02 12.20 4.12
N VAL A 29 -13.55 10.98 3.99
CA VAL A 29 -14.40 10.55 2.88
C VAL A 29 -15.84 10.45 3.38
N PRO A 30 -16.82 11.12 2.77
CA PRO A 30 -18.22 11.06 3.19
C PRO A 30 -18.85 9.72 2.78
N ARG A 31 -18.55 8.66 3.52
CA ARG A 31 -18.98 7.27 3.20
C ARG A 31 -20.50 7.06 3.25
N GLN A 32 -21.24 7.95 3.90
CA GLN A 32 -22.71 7.96 3.88
C GLN A 32 -23.29 8.18 2.47
N LEU A 33 -22.50 8.70 1.53
CA LEU A 33 -22.89 8.87 0.13
C LEU A 33 -22.71 7.61 -0.70
N LEU A 34 -22.05 6.57 -0.17
CA LEU A 34 -21.78 5.33 -0.88
C LEU A 34 -22.97 4.36 -0.73
N ASP A 35 -23.44 3.80 -1.84
CA ASP A 35 -24.29 2.61 -1.77
C ASP A 35 -23.43 1.37 -1.46
N LYS A 36 -23.39 0.98 -0.19
CA LYS A 36 -22.54 -0.10 0.31
C LYS A 36 -22.73 -1.43 -0.43
N ARG A 37 -23.89 -1.67 -1.09
CA ARG A 37 -24.17 -2.88 -1.86
C ARG A 37 -23.34 -2.99 -3.15
N GLN A 38 -22.75 -1.89 -3.60
CA GLN A 38 -21.96 -1.85 -4.83
C GLN A 38 -20.45 -2.07 -4.57
N TYR A 39 -20.04 -2.32 -3.32
CA TYR A 39 -18.64 -2.46 -2.92
C TYR A 39 -18.40 -3.78 -2.18
N VAL A 40 -17.27 -4.40 -2.43
CA VAL A 40 -16.80 -5.55 -1.62
C VAL A 40 -16.61 -5.12 -0.16
N THR A 41 -16.06 -3.92 0.04
CA THR A 41 -16.07 -3.21 1.31
C THR A 41 -16.14 -1.71 1.09
N ALA A 42 -17.01 -1.02 1.82
CA ALA A 42 -17.05 0.44 1.86
C ALA A 42 -16.07 1.02 2.90
N HIS A 43 -15.42 0.15 3.67
CA HIS A 43 -14.50 0.51 4.75
C HIS A 43 -13.05 0.39 4.26
N ALA A 44 -12.70 1.21 3.27
CA ALA A 44 -11.34 1.40 2.82
C ALA A 44 -10.86 2.80 3.20
N THR A 45 -9.62 2.92 3.60
CA THR A 45 -8.96 4.19 3.88
C THR A 45 -7.50 4.12 3.48
N PHE A 46 -6.80 5.23 3.54
CA PHE A 46 -5.35 5.28 3.41
C PHE A 46 -4.78 6.20 4.49
N ALA A 47 -3.65 5.83 5.01
CA ALA A 47 -2.88 6.60 5.97
C ALA A 47 -1.74 7.36 5.29
N THR A 48 -1.26 6.82 4.18
CA THR A 48 -0.14 7.35 3.40
C THR A 48 -0.48 7.39 1.92
N MET A 49 0.28 8.13 1.14
CA MET A 49 0.14 8.21 -0.31
C MET A 49 1.52 8.39 -0.97
N GLY A 50 1.74 7.66 -2.07
CA GLY A 50 2.99 7.66 -2.79
C GLY A 50 4.00 6.65 -2.25
N CYS A 51 5.15 6.58 -2.89
CA CYS A 51 6.23 5.67 -2.54
C CYS A 51 7.57 6.29 -2.93
N ARG A 52 8.58 6.21 -2.06
CA ARG A 52 9.93 6.72 -2.32
C ARG A 52 10.75 5.82 -3.24
N ASN A 53 10.27 4.60 -3.50
CA ASN A 53 10.93 3.69 -4.43
C ASN A 53 10.71 4.17 -5.87
N ALA A 54 11.75 4.02 -6.71
CA ALA A 54 11.74 4.48 -8.09
C ALA A 54 11.63 3.33 -9.10
N CYS A 55 10.84 2.30 -8.78
CA CYS A 55 10.67 1.13 -9.63
C CYS A 55 10.17 1.54 -11.03
N ARG A 56 10.86 1.11 -12.09
CA ARG A 56 10.64 1.59 -13.47
C ARG A 56 9.27 1.23 -14.06
N PHE A 57 8.71 0.09 -13.66
CA PHE A 57 7.40 -0.36 -14.09
C PHE A 57 6.24 0.30 -13.31
N CYS A 58 6.52 0.91 -12.14
CA CYS A 58 5.50 1.40 -11.24
C CYS A 58 5.01 2.80 -11.62
N SER A 59 3.70 2.95 -11.84
CA SER A 59 3.08 4.24 -12.12
C SER A 59 3.09 5.18 -10.92
N ILE A 60 3.08 4.65 -9.68
CA ILE A 60 3.03 5.43 -8.44
C ILE A 60 4.24 6.37 -8.32
N ALA A 61 5.45 5.85 -8.59
CA ALA A 61 6.66 6.66 -8.56
C ALA A 61 6.60 7.86 -9.52
N LYS A 62 6.03 7.67 -10.71
CA LYS A 62 5.84 8.73 -11.70
C LYS A 62 4.71 9.68 -11.32
N PHE A 63 3.58 9.16 -10.85
CA PHE A 63 2.41 9.93 -10.50
C PHE A 63 2.68 10.87 -9.32
N HIS A 64 3.37 10.39 -8.29
CA HIS A 64 3.71 11.16 -7.10
C HIS A 64 5.11 11.78 -7.15
N GLU A 65 5.84 11.66 -8.27
CA GLU A 65 7.22 12.16 -8.42
C GLU A 65 8.14 11.65 -7.30
N SER A 66 8.01 10.38 -6.94
CA SER A 66 8.69 9.70 -5.83
C SER A 66 8.51 10.38 -4.46
N ARG A 67 7.45 11.19 -4.30
CA ARG A 67 7.08 11.79 -3.02
C ARG A 67 6.26 10.81 -2.19
N PHE A 68 6.31 11.01 -0.89
CA PHE A 68 5.57 10.22 0.09
C PHE A 68 4.92 11.17 1.10
N PHE A 69 3.64 10.98 1.34
CA PHE A 69 2.83 11.83 2.21
C PHE A 69 2.17 10.97 3.27
N THR A 70 2.01 11.55 4.47
CA THR A 70 1.33 10.90 5.59
C THR A 70 0.18 11.77 6.07
N ARG A 71 -0.89 11.13 6.53
CA ARG A 71 -1.95 11.78 7.29
C ARG A 71 -1.56 11.83 8.78
N PRO A 72 -2.07 12.79 9.56
CA PRO A 72 -1.94 12.72 11.01
C PRO A 72 -2.48 11.39 11.55
N VAL A 73 -1.73 10.71 12.38
CA VAL A 73 -2.12 9.39 12.95
C VAL A 73 -3.47 9.48 13.66
N ALA A 74 -3.70 10.55 14.42
CA ALA A 74 -4.95 10.75 15.14
C ALA A 74 -6.18 10.82 14.21
N ASP A 75 -6.03 11.44 13.02
CA ASP A 75 -7.12 11.55 12.04
C ASP A 75 -7.45 10.18 11.44
N VAL A 76 -6.43 9.36 11.15
CA VAL A 76 -6.61 8.00 10.61
C VAL A 76 -7.27 7.10 11.65
N VAL A 77 -6.78 7.13 12.89
CA VAL A 77 -7.33 6.33 14.00
C VAL A 77 -8.79 6.72 14.27
N ALA A 78 -9.11 8.01 14.29
CA ALA A 78 -10.49 8.48 14.48
C ALA A 78 -11.41 8.03 13.34
N GLU A 79 -10.93 8.07 12.10
CA GLU A 79 -11.69 7.58 10.94
C GLU A 79 -11.95 6.08 11.03
N VAL A 80 -10.94 5.27 11.35
CA VAL A 80 -11.07 3.82 11.51
C VAL A 80 -11.98 3.47 12.69
N ALA A 81 -11.90 4.22 13.79
CA ALA A 81 -12.79 4.01 14.94
C ALA A 81 -14.28 4.22 14.57
N ALA A 82 -14.57 5.13 13.65
CA ALA A 82 -15.91 5.42 13.17
C ALA A 82 -16.47 4.37 12.17
N PHE A 83 -15.69 3.41 11.72
CA PHE A 83 -16.19 2.34 10.85
C PHE A 83 -17.14 1.41 11.63
N ASP A 84 -18.29 1.11 11.06
CA ASP A 84 -19.28 0.15 11.58
C ASP A 84 -18.96 -1.31 11.21
N SER A 85 -17.75 -1.58 10.75
CA SER A 85 -17.25 -2.90 10.36
C SER A 85 -16.07 -3.31 11.25
N PRO A 86 -15.97 -4.59 11.60
CA PRO A 86 -14.79 -5.16 12.28
C PRO A 86 -13.60 -5.36 11.32
N PHE A 87 -13.81 -5.19 10.02
CA PHE A 87 -12.78 -5.34 8.98
C PHE A 87 -12.74 -4.12 8.07
N PHE A 88 -11.54 -3.70 7.68
CA PHE A 88 -11.31 -2.63 6.71
C PHE A 88 -10.03 -2.88 5.89
N MET A 89 -9.80 -2.05 4.88
CA MET A 89 -8.59 -2.10 4.04
C MET A 89 -7.84 -0.77 4.12
N PHE A 90 -6.52 -0.85 4.26
CA PHE A 90 -5.65 0.23 3.83
C PHE A 90 -5.32 0.06 2.34
N VAL A 91 -5.62 1.09 1.54
CA VAL A 91 -5.34 1.14 0.10
C VAL A 91 -4.11 2.00 -0.20
N ASP A 92 -3.17 1.99 0.71
CA ASP A 92 -1.91 2.70 0.63
C ASP A 92 -0.99 2.08 -0.43
N ASP A 93 -0.18 2.88 -1.10
CA ASP A 93 0.82 2.39 -2.07
C ASP A 93 1.95 1.60 -1.39
N ASN A 94 2.35 2.02 -0.18
CA ASN A 94 3.31 1.34 0.68
C ASN A 94 3.19 1.89 2.12
N LEU A 95 2.27 1.34 2.91
CA LEU A 95 1.94 1.82 4.25
C LEU A 95 3.16 1.89 5.19
N THR A 96 4.12 0.99 5.00
CA THR A 96 5.28 0.82 5.87
C THR A 96 6.55 1.54 5.40
N GLN A 97 6.41 2.45 4.42
CA GLN A 97 7.55 3.19 3.85
C GLN A 97 8.29 4.06 4.87
N ASP A 98 7.56 4.61 5.83
CA ASP A 98 8.09 5.35 6.97
C ASP A 98 7.83 4.53 8.22
N ARG A 99 8.90 3.96 8.77
CA ARG A 99 8.83 3.01 9.90
C ARG A 99 8.25 3.64 11.16
N ASP A 100 8.71 4.83 11.49
CA ASP A 100 8.30 5.49 12.75
C ASP A 100 6.83 5.91 12.69
N TYR A 101 6.40 6.42 11.54
CA TYR A 101 4.99 6.70 11.28
C TYR A 101 4.13 5.42 11.37
N ALA A 102 4.57 4.33 10.73
CA ALA A 102 3.85 3.06 10.75
C ALA A 102 3.72 2.51 12.18
N MET A 103 4.80 2.55 12.98
CA MET A 103 4.75 2.15 14.39
C MET A 103 3.72 2.95 15.19
N ALA A 104 3.74 4.29 15.08
CA ALA A 104 2.78 5.15 15.77
C ALA A 104 1.34 4.88 15.32
N LEU A 105 1.12 4.62 14.02
CA LEU A 105 -0.19 4.26 13.48
C LEU A 105 -0.70 2.94 14.07
N PHE A 106 0.15 1.91 14.10
CA PHE A 106 -0.22 0.59 14.60
C PHE A 106 -0.49 0.60 16.10
N GLU A 107 0.27 1.37 16.87
CA GLU A 107 -0.02 1.60 18.30
C GLU A 107 -1.38 2.26 18.52
N GLY A 108 -1.73 3.24 17.68
CA GLY A 108 -3.04 3.89 17.75
C GLY A 108 -4.21 3.01 17.31
N LEU A 109 -3.98 2.07 16.38
CA LEU A 109 -5.01 1.14 15.88
C LEU A 109 -5.27 -0.04 16.81
N ALA A 110 -4.26 -0.51 17.54
CA ALA A 110 -4.34 -1.71 18.38
C ALA A 110 -5.53 -1.72 19.36
N PRO A 111 -5.86 -0.61 20.07
CA PRO A 111 -7.00 -0.59 20.98
C PRO A 111 -8.37 -0.74 20.29
N LEU A 112 -8.45 -0.51 18.98
CA LEU A 112 -9.72 -0.57 18.26
C LEU A 112 -10.20 -2.01 18.00
N GLY A 113 -9.32 -3.01 18.12
CA GLY A 113 -9.66 -4.42 17.95
C GLY A 113 -10.18 -4.80 16.55
N LYS A 114 -9.90 -3.98 15.53
CA LYS A 114 -10.35 -4.21 14.16
C LYS A 114 -9.30 -5.01 13.37
N ARG A 115 -9.76 -5.76 12.38
CA ARG A 115 -8.88 -6.50 11.44
C ARG A 115 -8.72 -5.73 10.15
N TRP A 116 -7.56 -5.83 9.53
CA TRP A 116 -7.27 -5.12 8.29
C TRP A 116 -6.21 -5.82 7.44
N ILE A 117 -6.15 -5.40 6.19
CA ILE A 117 -5.15 -5.79 5.20
C ILE A 117 -4.55 -4.54 4.55
N THR A 118 -3.35 -4.66 3.98
CA THR A 118 -2.65 -3.55 3.32
C THR A 118 -1.69 -4.03 2.24
N GLN A 119 -1.10 -3.06 1.51
CA GLN A 119 0.10 -3.26 0.72
C GLN A 119 1.34 -2.87 1.53
N ALA A 120 2.39 -3.66 1.41
CA ALA A 120 3.66 -3.42 2.08
C ALA A 120 4.85 -3.86 1.23
N SER A 121 6.03 -3.34 1.53
CA SER A 121 7.26 -3.89 0.96
C SER A 121 7.60 -5.22 1.62
N LEU A 122 8.09 -6.19 0.82
CA LEU A 122 8.57 -7.46 1.35
C LEU A 122 9.74 -7.28 2.34
N THR A 123 10.50 -6.20 2.20
CA THR A 123 11.68 -5.91 3.04
C THR A 123 11.37 -5.77 4.52
N ILE A 124 10.11 -5.49 4.89
CA ILE A 124 9.71 -5.44 6.31
C ILE A 124 9.70 -6.82 6.98
N GLY A 125 9.80 -7.91 6.21
CA GLY A 125 9.96 -9.27 6.74
C GLY A 125 11.18 -9.45 7.65
N ASP A 126 12.17 -8.58 7.55
CA ASP A 126 13.36 -8.55 8.42
C ASP A 126 13.14 -7.69 9.69
N ASP A 127 12.00 -6.99 9.85
CA ASP A 127 11.68 -6.13 10.99
C ASP A 127 10.66 -6.78 11.94
N GLU A 128 11.14 -7.61 12.82
CA GLU A 128 10.32 -8.36 13.77
C GLU A 128 9.45 -7.44 14.66
N ALA A 129 9.96 -6.28 15.06
CA ALA A 129 9.23 -5.34 15.91
C ALA A 129 8.06 -4.70 15.17
N LEU A 130 8.26 -4.37 13.89
CA LEU A 130 7.20 -3.83 13.03
C LEU A 130 6.12 -4.88 12.74
N LEU A 131 6.52 -6.12 12.43
CA LEU A 131 5.58 -7.23 12.22
C LEU A 131 4.75 -7.52 13.48
N ALA A 132 5.37 -7.52 14.66
CA ALA A 132 4.66 -7.67 15.92
C ALA A 132 3.69 -6.51 16.18
N ALA A 133 4.03 -5.28 15.84
CA ALA A 133 3.14 -4.14 15.94
C ALA A 133 1.95 -4.25 14.98
N MET A 134 2.18 -4.67 13.72
CA MET A 134 1.13 -4.96 12.74
C MET A 134 0.15 -6.01 13.27
N GLN A 135 0.67 -7.12 13.81
CA GLN A 135 -0.14 -8.19 14.41
C GLN A 135 -1.02 -7.66 15.55
N ARG A 136 -0.43 -6.93 16.51
CA ARG A 136 -1.20 -6.35 17.63
C ARG A 136 -2.25 -5.36 17.16
N ALA A 137 -1.99 -4.64 16.10
CA ALA A 137 -2.93 -3.70 15.48
C ALA A 137 -4.05 -4.38 14.68
N GLY A 138 -4.00 -5.73 14.51
CA GLY A 138 -5.01 -6.50 13.83
C GLY A 138 -4.78 -6.68 12.34
N CYS A 139 -3.56 -6.53 11.83
CA CYS A 139 -3.22 -6.89 10.46
C CYS A 139 -3.38 -8.40 10.27
N THR A 140 -4.15 -8.80 9.26
CA THR A 140 -4.40 -10.21 8.94
C THR A 140 -3.84 -10.61 7.58
N GLY A 141 -3.38 -9.67 6.78
CA GLY A 141 -2.80 -9.97 5.48
C GLY A 141 -2.11 -8.79 4.82
N VAL A 142 -1.16 -9.12 3.99
CA VAL A 142 -0.40 -8.14 3.21
C VAL A 142 -0.35 -8.53 1.74
N PHE A 143 -0.49 -7.54 0.86
CA PHE A 143 -0.09 -7.68 -0.53
C PHE A 143 1.36 -7.21 -0.67
N VAL A 144 2.22 -8.02 -1.28
CA VAL A 144 3.62 -7.71 -1.53
C VAL A 144 4.00 -7.95 -2.99
N GLY A 145 4.81 -7.08 -3.55
CA GLY A 145 5.35 -7.29 -4.90
C GLY A 145 6.64 -8.08 -4.85
N LEU A 146 6.61 -9.38 -5.20
CA LEU A 146 7.81 -10.16 -5.48
C LEU A 146 8.39 -9.79 -6.84
N GLU A 147 7.53 -9.60 -7.80
CA GLU A 147 7.72 -9.30 -9.22
C GLU A 147 8.35 -10.45 -9.99
N THR A 148 9.56 -10.85 -9.67
CA THR A 148 10.27 -11.92 -10.34
C THR A 148 11.32 -12.56 -9.41
N PHE A 149 11.73 -13.78 -9.75
CA PHE A 149 12.82 -14.49 -9.09
C PHE A 149 14.17 -14.27 -9.80
N ASN A 150 14.21 -13.45 -10.87
CA ASN A 150 15.41 -13.09 -11.60
C ASN A 150 16.04 -11.81 -11.05
N PRO A 151 17.24 -11.86 -10.39
CA PRO A 151 17.89 -10.68 -9.83
C PRO A 151 18.26 -9.62 -10.87
N ASP A 152 18.63 -10.02 -12.09
CA ASP A 152 18.98 -9.08 -13.15
C ASP A 152 17.75 -8.29 -13.63
N ALA A 153 16.59 -8.95 -13.71
CA ALA A 153 15.33 -8.28 -14.01
C ALA A 153 14.96 -7.30 -12.91
N LEU A 154 15.09 -7.67 -11.61
CA LEU A 154 14.87 -6.75 -10.49
C LEU A 154 15.78 -5.53 -10.55
N ALA A 155 17.06 -5.74 -10.81
CA ALA A 155 18.05 -4.67 -10.92
C ALA A 155 17.71 -3.71 -12.08
N SER A 156 17.36 -4.26 -13.25
CA SER A 156 16.96 -3.46 -14.42
C SER A 156 15.73 -2.58 -14.16
N GLN A 157 14.85 -3.02 -13.26
CA GLN A 157 13.64 -2.30 -12.86
C GLN A 157 13.81 -1.42 -11.62
N GLN A 158 15.04 -1.18 -11.16
CA GLN A 158 15.34 -0.42 -9.94
C GLN A 158 14.62 -0.98 -8.70
N LYS A 159 14.46 -2.31 -8.64
CA LYS A 159 13.88 -3.04 -7.49
C LYS A 159 14.88 -4.01 -6.85
N ALA A 160 16.17 -3.74 -6.94
CA ALA A 160 17.24 -4.57 -6.38
C ALA A 160 17.23 -4.66 -4.82
N PHE A 161 16.36 -3.91 -4.16
CA PHE A 161 16.09 -4.07 -2.73
C PHE A 161 15.28 -5.36 -2.42
N ASN A 162 14.58 -5.90 -3.41
CA ASN A 162 14.04 -7.26 -3.35
C ASN A 162 15.16 -8.27 -3.64
N THR A 163 15.25 -9.29 -2.80
CA THR A 163 16.27 -10.33 -2.87
C THR A 163 15.56 -11.68 -2.91
N PRO A 164 15.52 -12.38 -4.06
CA PRO A 164 14.78 -13.64 -4.22
C PRO A 164 15.11 -14.69 -3.16
N GLU A 165 16.38 -14.75 -2.71
CA GLU A 165 16.84 -15.66 -1.67
C GLU A 165 16.15 -15.42 -0.33
N LYS A 166 15.67 -14.18 -0.09
CA LYS A 166 14.95 -13.80 1.13
C LYS A 166 13.43 -13.98 1.05
N TYR A 167 12.87 -14.25 -0.12
CA TYR A 167 11.42 -14.30 -0.28
C TYR A 167 10.76 -15.29 0.66
N ARG A 168 11.27 -16.51 0.71
CA ARG A 168 10.74 -17.57 1.58
C ARG A 168 10.82 -17.17 3.07
N THR A 169 11.94 -16.60 3.49
CA THR A 169 12.15 -16.17 4.89
C THR A 169 11.22 -15.02 5.27
N ALA A 170 11.06 -14.03 4.38
CA ALA A 170 10.19 -12.91 4.61
C ALA A 170 8.71 -13.34 4.66
N VAL A 171 8.26 -14.19 3.75
CA VAL A 171 6.89 -14.75 3.76
C VAL A 171 6.65 -15.55 5.05
N ALA A 172 7.62 -16.39 5.46
CA ALA A 172 7.52 -17.12 6.72
C ALA A 172 7.44 -16.20 7.95
N ALA A 173 8.10 -15.02 7.91
CA ALA A 173 7.99 -14.04 8.98
C ALA A 173 6.57 -13.46 9.07
N PHE A 174 5.93 -13.09 7.96
CA PHE A 174 4.53 -12.66 7.95
C PHE A 174 3.60 -13.75 8.50
N HIS A 175 3.78 -15.01 8.08
CA HIS A 175 2.96 -16.13 8.56
C HIS A 175 3.13 -16.36 10.07
N ARG A 176 4.34 -16.26 10.63
CA ARG A 176 4.56 -16.36 12.09
C ARG A 176 3.78 -15.30 12.87
N HIS A 177 3.54 -14.13 12.27
CA HIS A 177 2.75 -13.05 12.85
C HIS A 177 1.26 -13.12 12.46
N GLY A 178 0.77 -14.26 11.95
CA GLY A 178 -0.65 -14.49 11.65
C GLY A 178 -1.16 -13.71 10.44
N MET A 179 -0.28 -13.20 9.59
CA MET A 179 -0.64 -12.49 8.36
C MET A 179 -0.53 -13.44 7.16
N TYR A 180 -1.58 -13.55 6.35
CA TYR A 180 -1.44 -14.17 5.03
C TYR A 180 -0.72 -13.23 4.06
N VAL A 181 -0.10 -13.79 3.03
CA VAL A 181 0.63 -13.04 2.01
C VAL A 181 -0.03 -13.29 0.65
N GLU A 182 -0.46 -12.21 0.00
CA GLU A 182 -0.78 -12.20 -1.41
C GLU A 182 0.40 -11.60 -2.16
N ALA A 183 0.95 -12.34 -3.13
CA ALA A 183 2.19 -11.96 -3.81
C ALA A 183 1.93 -11.63 -5.28
N GLY A 184 2.33 -10.42 -5.69
CA GLY A 184 2.38 -10.04 -7.11
C GLY A 184 3.62 -10.62 -7.79
N VAL A 185 3.41 -11.34 -8.91
CA VAL A 185 4.47 -11.85 -9.78
C VAL A 185 4.22 -11.36 -11.19
N MET A 186 5.25 -10.87 -11.84
CA MET A 186 5.23 -10.41 -13.22
C MET A 186 6.12 -11.27 -14.10
N VAL A 187 5.70 -11.47 -15.34
CA VAL A 187 6.46 -12.11 -16.40
C VAL A 187 6.47 -11.21 -17.63
N GLY A 188 7.51 -11.33 -18.47
CA GLY A 188 7.64 -10.54 -19.68
C GLY A 188 8.60 -9.36 -19.55
N PHE A 189 9.55 -9.42 -18.61
CA PHE A 189 10.69 -8.51 -18.59
C PHE A 189 11.62 -8.76 -19.78
N ASP A 190 12.38 -7.75 -20.21
CA ASP A 190 13.31 -7.85 -21.36
C ASP A 190 14.33 -8.98 -21.21
N HIS A 191 14.63 -9.41 -19.99
CA HIS A 191 15.54 -10.51 -19.66
C HIS A 191 14.86 -11.88 -19.57
N ASP A 192 13.53 -11.93 -19.71
CA ASP A 192 12.80 -13.20 -19.60
C ASP A 192 12.90 -14.01 -20.88
N SER A 193 13.00 -15.33 -20.72
CA SER A 193 12.81 -16.32 -21.78
C SER A 193 11.53 -17.11 -21.51
N PRO A 194 11.03 -17.93 -22.44
CA PRO A 194 9.88 -18.81 -22.19
C PRO A 194 10.05 -19.76 -21.00
N ALA A 195 11.27 -19.97 -20.52
CA ALA A 195 11.54 -20.74 -19.31
C ALA A 195 11.03 -20.08 -18.03
N VAL A 196 10.82 -18.75 -18.04
CA VAL A 196 10.40 -17.96 -16.85
C VAL A 196 9.16 -18.55 -16.18
N PHE A 197 8.20 -19.04 -16.93
CA PHE A 197 6.97 -19.64 -16.37
C PHE A 197 7.28 -20.87 -15.50
N ARG A 198 8.15 -21.76 -15.99
CA ARG A 198 8.55 -22.98 -15.26
C ARG A 198 9.42 -22.65 -14.05
N GLU A 199 10.34 -21.72 -14.22
CA GLU A 199 11.25 -21.28 -13.15
C GLU A 199 10.48 -20.58 -12.03
N THR A 200 9.52 -19.71 -12.38
CA THR A 200 8.63 -19.06 -11.41
C THR A 200 7.81 -20.08 -10.64
N LEU A 201 7.17 -21.03 -11.33
CA LEU A 201 6.38 -22.07 -10.68
C LEU A 201 7.23 -22.88 -9.69
N LYS A 202 8.41 -23.33 -10.12
CA LYS A 202 9.36 -24.07 -9.26
C LYS A 202 9.81 -23.27 -8.04
N SER A 203 9.90 -21.96 -8.16
CA SER A 203 10.33 -21.07 -7.06
C SER A 203 9.21 -20.80 -6.05
N LEU A 204 7.95 -20.99 -6.45
CA LEU A 204 6.77 -20.85 -5.60
C LEU A 204 6.43 -22.12 -4.82
N GLU A 205 6.96 -23.29 -5.22
CA GLU A 205 6.87 -24.57 -4.51
C GLU A 205 7.85 -24.62 -3.31
#